data_908f9028c6322b11e16207f7dfc46694
#
_entry.id   908f9028c6322b11e16207f7dfc46694
#
_cell.length_a   1.000
_cell.length_b   1.000
_cell.length_c   1.000
_cell.angle_alpha   90.00
_cell.angle_beta   90.00
_cell.angle_gamma   90.00
#
_symmetry.space_group_name_H-M   'P 1'
#
loop_
_entity.id
_entity.type
_entity.pdbx_description
1 polymer ?
#
loop_
_entity_poly.entity_id
_entity_poly.type
_entity_poly.pdbx_seq_one_letter_code
_entity_poly.pdbx_strand_id
1 'polypeptide(L)'
;KSLKFLFRIFFLSLSLFHLVCSPNDKADDKTFVIATYDDVKDWDPATAFSLELLPMSNMYETLLWYDSKTDKFIPGLATSYSTSKDGLVWTFNLRDSVFFHDGVEFNAKAVKFVVERNKTLNEGASYIWSSVEKIIINNLQQITFILSSPVPFDKIVSSQYGAWMYSPSFDTVSKHSLNNGFGSGTGPYQFKKWARNKYIELVKFEKYWQGWGGKNHFDNVLIRVASEASTRYQMIESGMADYV
;
A
#
# COMPACT_ATOMS: atom_id res chain seq x y z
N LYS A 1 40.47 6.27 -67.74
CA LYS A 1 39.05 5.88 -67.68
C LYS A 1 38.93 4.80 -66.61
N SER A 2 38.64 5.12 -65.36
CA SER A 2 38.01 4.27 -64.31
C SER A 2 38.38 4.70 -62.92
N LEU A 3 38.09 5.97 -62.58
CA LEU A 3 38.28 6.41 -61.21
C LEU A 3 37.13 7.34 -60.75
N LYS A 4 35.93 7.14 -61.29
CA LYS A 4 34.72 7.92 -60.90
C LYS A 4 33.54 7.08 -60.48
N PHE A 5 33.72 5.79 -60.20
CA PHE A 5 32.61 4.88 -59.87
C PHE A 5 32.64 4.36 -58.41
N LEU A 6 33.65 4.69 -57.62
CA LEU A 6 33.84 4.20 -56.26
C LEU A 6 33.42 5.20 -55.15
N PHE A 7 32.87 6.37 -55.50
CA PHE A 7 32.52 7.40 -54.53
C PHE A 7 31.00 7.61 -54.31
N ARG A 8 30.18 6.70 -54.84
CA ARG A 8 28.70 6.80 -54.72
C ARG A 8 28.03 5.72 -53.88
N ILE A 9 28.74 4.81 -53.22
CA ILE A 9 28.17 3.75 -52.39
C ILE A 9 28.40 3.96 -50.88
N PHE A 10 29.08 5.05 -50.47
CA PHE A 10 29.42 5.28 -49.07
C PHE A 10 28.51 6.30 -48.34
N PHE A 11 27.41 6.72 -48.96
CA PHE A 11 26.51 7.73 -48.36
C PHE A 11 25.07 7.25 -48.14
N LEU A 12 24.81 5.94 -48.13
CA LEU A 12 23.46 5.40 -47.99
C LEU A 12 23.33 4.43 -46.80
N SER A 13 24.22 4.50 -45.78
CA SER A 13 24.11 3.64 -44.60
C SER A 13 24.11 4.44 -43.25
N LEU A 14 23.77 5.72 -43.28
CA LEU A 14 23.78 6.54 -42.07
C LEU A 14 22.43 7.21 -41.78
N SER A 15 21.32 6.49 -41.98
CA SER A 15 19.99 7.04 -41.65
C SER A 15 19.01 6.01 -41.10
N LEU A 16 19.51 5.01 -40.36
CA LEU A 16 18.64 4.02 -39.69
C LEU A 16 19.02 3.81 -38.20
N PHE A 17 19.42 4.88 -37.51
CA PHE A 17 19.70 4.83 -36.08
C PHE A 17 19.10 6.02 -35.36
N HIS A 18 17.80 6.28 -35.55
CA HIS A 18 17.06 7.15 -34.66
C HIS A 18 15.60 6.72 -34.63
N LEU A 19 15.35 5.60 -33.99
CA LEU A 19 14.05 5.29 -33.41
C LEU A 19 14.26 4.34 -32.22
N VAL A 20 15.18 4.71 -31.31
CA VAL A 20 15.00 4.35 -29.92
C VAL A 20 13.95 5.33 -29.42
N CYS A 21 12.72 4.90 -29.50
CA CYS A 21 11.63 5.52 -28.81
C CYS A 21 12.02 5.54 -27.32
N SER A 22 12.57 6.66 -26.87
CA SER A 22 12.56 6.99 -25.46
C SER A 22 11.08 7.01 -25.09
N PRO A 23 10.59 6.19 -24.16
CA PRO A 23 9.24 6.34 -23.69
C PRO A 23 9.18 7.69 -22.95
N ASN A 24 8.84 8.72 -23.70
CA ASN A 24 8.38 9.98 -23.17
C ASN A 24 6.90 9.76 -22.79
N ASP A 25 6.67 8.73 -21.97
CA ASP A 25 5.38 8.50 -21.36
C ASP A 25 5.20 9.60 -20.32
N LYS A 26 4.69 10.77 -20.78
CA LYS A 26 3.86 11.58 -19.91
C LYS A 26 2.81 10.61 -19.36
N ALA A 27 2.85 10.41 -18.06
CA ALA A 27 1.78 9.71 -17.39
C ALA A 27 0.46 10.33 -17.88
N ASP A 28 -0.49 9.50 -18.26
CA ASP A 28 -1.87 9.92 -18.55
C ASP A 28 -2.31 10.89 -17.45
N ASP A 29 -3.07 11.94 -17.76
CA ASP A 29 -3.57 12.95 -16.79
C ASP A 29 -4.24 12.32 -15.57
N LYS A 30 -4.52 11.02 -15.60
CA LYS A 30 -5.10 10.22 -14.53
C LYS A 30 -4.09 9.37 -13.74
N THR A 31 -2.80 9.52 -13.98
CA THR A 31 -1.75 8.80 -13.26
C THR A 31 -0.95 9.77 -12.38
N PHE A 32 -0.87 9.49 -11.09
CA PHE A 32 0.00 10.19 -10.16
C PHE A 32 1.34 9.49 -10.06
N VAL A 33 2.42 10.19 -10.35
CA VAL A 33 3.78 9.63 -10.39
C VAL A 33 4.57 10.09 -9.18
N ILE A 34 5.06 9.14 -8.39
CA ILE A 34 5.95 9.37 -7.25
C ILE A 34 7.33 8.83 -7.60
N ALA A 35 8.40 9.60 -7.38
CA ALA A 35 9.76 9.11 -7.47
C ALA A 35 10.32 8.85 -6.07
N THR A 36 10.80 7.64 -5.81
CA THR A 36 11.39 7.22 -4.53
C THR A 36 12.84 6.78 -4.70
N TYR A 37 13.61 6.77 -3.61
CA TYR A 37 15.05 6.46 -3.64
C TYR A 37 15.36 4.96 -3.57
N ASP A 38 14.44 4.13 -3.07
CA ASP A 38 14.64 2.68 -2.94
C ASP A 38 13.32 1.95 -3.22
N ASP A 39 13.41 0.63 -3.39
CA ASP A 39 12.29 -0.25 -3.71
C ASP A 39 11.74 -0.92 -2.45
N VAL A 40 10.54 -1.46 -2.57
CA VAL A 40 9.91 -2.32 -1.55
C VAL A 40 10.72 -3.62 -1.42
N LYS A 41 10.97 -4.03 -0.17
CA LYS A 41 11.71 -5.25 0.16
C LYS A 41 10.80 -6.37 0.64
N ASP A 42 9.69 -6.00 1.26
CA ASP A 42 8.72 -6.93 1.84
C ASP A 42 7.29 -6.49 1.50
N TRP A 43 6.48 -7.39 0.95
CA TRP A 43 5.08 -7.15 0.63
C TRP A 43 4.12 -7.74 1.66
N ASP A 44 4.61 -8.37 2.71
CA ASP A 44 3.75 -8.86 3.79
C ASP A 44 3.44 -7.72 4.78
N PRO A 45 2.17 -7.27 4.88
CA PRO A 45 1.80 -6.17 5.78
C PRO A 45 2.01 -6.49 7.27
N ALA A 46 2.21 -7.78 7.62
CA ALA A 46 2.53 -8.19 8.98
C ALA A 46 4.01 -7.97 9.33
N THR A 47 4.90 -8.06 8.34
CA THR A 47 6.36 -8.04 8.56
C THR A 47 7.04 -6.81 7.97
N ALA A 48 6.40 -6.14 7.00
CA ALA A 48 6.89 -4.90 6.39
C ALA A 48 7.12 -3.79 7.42
N PHE A 49 8.30 -3.18 7.43
CA PHE A 49 8.72 -2.24 8.49
C PHE A 49 9.61 -1.08 7.99
N SER A 50 9.56 -0.73 6.73
CA SER A 50 10.43 0.29 6.15
C SER A 50 9.73 1.14 5.08
N LEU A 51 10.30 1.19 3.88
CA LEU A 51 9.81 1.98 2.74
C LEU A 51 8.50 1.46 2.14
N GLU A 52 8.09 0.30 2.52
CA GLU A 52 6.82 -0.32 2.14
C GLU A 52 5.62 0.55 2.51
N LEU A 53 5.79 1.47 3.48
CA LEU A 53 4.74 2.40 3.90
C LEU A 53 4.12 3.16 2.72
N LEU A 54 4.94 3.59 1.76
CA LEU A 54 4.47 4.41 0.65
C LEU A 54 3.40 3.71 -0.23
N PRO A 55 3.62 2.50 -0.79
CA PRO A 55 2.57 1.78 -1.49
C PRO A 55 1.51 1.23 -0.53
N MET A 56 1.89 0.71 0.63
CA MET A 56 0.99 0.01 1.54
C MET A 56 -0.05 0.92 2.19
N SER A 57 0.29 2.18 2.52
CA SER A 57 -0.68 3.15 3.05
C SER A 57 -1.81 3.50 2.07
N ASN A 58 -1.63 3.19 0.79
CA ASN A 58 -2.66 3.32 -0.24
C ASN A 58 -3.47 2.03 -0.43
N MET A 59 -2.94 0.89 0.01
CA MET A 59 -3.55 -0.43 -0.18
C MET A 59 -4.26 -0.93 1.08
N TYR A 60 -3.78 -0.55 2.26
CA TYR A 60 -4.25 -1.07 3.54
C TYR A 60 -4.76 0.06 4.43
N GLU A 61 -5.73 -0.27 5.26
CA GLU A 61 -6.29 0.65 6.25
C GLU A 61 -6.26 0.03 7.64
N THR A 62 -6.43 0.88 8.66
CA THR A 62 -6.41 0.51 10.08
C THR A 62 -7.81 0.69 10.69
N LEU A 63 -8.03 0.17 11.90
CA LEU A 63 -9.32 0.33 12.58
C LEU A 63 -9.64 1.79 12.88
N LEU A 64 -8.64 2.55 13.30
CA LEU A 64 -8.74 3.99 13.53
C LEU A 64 -7.66 4.72 12.74
N TRP A 65 -7.91 5.97 12.39
CA TRP A 65 -6.92 6.88 11.82
C TRP A 65 -6.52 7.95 12.83
N TYR A 66 -5.28 8.38 12.78
CA TYR A 66 -4.82 9.50 13.57
C TYR A 66 -4.91 10.79 12.75
N ASP A 67 -5.68 11.76 13.27
CA ASP A 67 -5.75 13.12 12.71
C ASP A 67 -4.77 14.03 13.44
N SER A 68 -3.63 14.32 12.80
CA SER A 68 -2.59 15.18 13.35
C SER A 68 -3.00 16.64 13.54
N LYS A 69 -4.07 17.09 12.88
CA LYS A 69 -4.56 18.47 13.01
C LYS A 69 -5.35 18.67 14.32
N THR A 70 -6.09 17.66 14.71
CA THR A 70 -6.94 17.71 15.90
C THR A 70 -6.37 16.92 17.08
N ASP A 71 -5.26 16.20 16.88
CA ASP A 71 -4.64 15.27 17.84
C ASP A 71 -5.66 14.23 18.36
N LYS A 72 -6.44 13.65 17.42
CA LYS A 72 -7.50 12.69 17.76
C LYS A 72 -7.43 11.45 16.87
N PHE A 73 -7.92 10.35 17.44
CA PHE A 73 -8.21 9.14 16.66
C PHE A 73 -9.64 9.23 16.12
N ILE A 74 -9.75 9.10 14.81
CA ILE A 74 -11.01 9.20 14.07
C ILE A 74 -11.38 7.84 13.47
N PRO A 75 -12.66 7.60 13.15
CA PRO A 75 -13.11 6.37 12.54
C PRO A 75 -12.41 6.04 11.21
N GLY A 76 -11.75 4.86 11.19
CA GLY A 76 -11.25 4.20 9.99
C GLY A 76 -12.17 3.03 9.62
N LEU A 77 -11.67 1.80 9.68
CA LEU A 77 -12.47 0.58 9.48
C LEU A 77 -13.39 0.27 10.68
N ALA A 78 -13.13 0.86 11.86
CA ALA A 78 -14.09 0.90 12.96
C ALA A 78 -14.88 2.21 12.91
N THR A 79 -16.19 2.14 13.12
CA THR A 79 -17.10 3.30 13.17
C THR A 79 -17.10 3.98 14.53
N SER A 80 -16.82 3.21 15.59
CA SER A 80 -16.72 3.68 16.97
C SER A 80 -16.01 2.65 17.83
N TYR A 81 -15.59 3.09 19.01
CA TYR A 81 -15.04 2.20 20.03
C TYR A 81 -15.39 2.68 21.43
N SER A 82 -15.27 1.78 22.40
CA SER A 82 -15.39 2.07 23.83
C SER A 82 -14.33 1.30 24.60
N THR A 83 -13.95 1.84 25.76
CA THR A 83 -13.01 1.18 26.68
C THR A 83 -13.57 1.11 28.09
N SER A 84 -13.18 0.09 28.84
CA SER A 84 -13.47 -0.02 30.28
C SER A 84 -12.68 1.04 31.08
N LYS A 85 -13.14 1.33 32.30
CA LYS A 85 -12.48 2.34 33.17
C LYS A 85 -11.01 2.02 33.51
N ASP A 86 -10.67 0.75 33.55
CA ASP A 86 -9.31 0.25 33.79
C ASP A 86 -8.45 0.18 32.53
N GLY A 87 -9.03 0.46 31.34
CA GLY A 87 -8.32 0.44 30.07
C GLY A 87 -7.99 -0.97 29.57
N LEU A 88 -8.55 -2.02 30.16
CA LEU A 88 -8.22 -3.41 29.82
C LEU A 88 -9.15 -4.02 28.78
N VAL A 89 -10.37 -3.50 28.61
CA VAL A 89 -11.36 -4.03 27.67
C VAL A 89 -11.70 -3.00 26.63
N TRP A 90 -11.44 -3.30 25.36
CA TRP A 90 -11.70 -2.42 24.23
C TRP A 90 -12.65 -3.08 23.24
N THR A 91 -13.78 -2.44 22.96
CA THR A 91 -14.78 -2.94 22.01
C THR A 91 -14.88 -1.99 20.83
N PHE A 92 -14.75 -2.54 19.61
CA PHE A 92 -14.85 -1.81 18.37
C PHE A 92 -16.08 -2.25 17.59
N ASN A 93 -16.85 -1.27 17.09
CA ASN A 93 -17.89 -1.48 16.10
C ASN A 93 -17.28 -1.30 14.72
N LEU A 94 -17.34 -2.30 13.89
CA LEU A 94 -16.73 -2.32 12.56
C LEU A 94 -17.69 -1.82 11.49
N ARG A 95 -17.15 -1.31 10.40
CA ARG A 95 -17.94 -1.00 9.21
C ARG A 95 -18.46 -2.29 8.58
N ASP A 96 -19.66 -2.23 8.06
CA ASP A 96 -20.24 -3.22 7.15
C ASP A 96 -19.94 -2.88 5.69
N SER A 97 -20.18 -3.81 4.79
CA SER A 97 -20.09 -3.61 3.34
C SER A 97 -18.70 -3.12 2.87
N VAL A 98 -17.65 -3.41 3.62
CA VAL A 98 -16.26 -3.19 3.24
C VAL A 98 -15.69 -4.49 2.68
N PHE A 99 -14.98 -4.39 1.54
CA PHE A 99 -14.36 -5.54 0.89
C PHE A 99 -12.86 -5.34 0.74
N PHE A 100 -12.13 -6.41 0.90
CA PHE A 100 -10.73 -6.47 0.50
C PHE A 100 -10.62 -6.48 -1.03
N HIS A 101 -9.45 -6.18 -1.56
CA HIS A 101 -9.21 -6.15 -3.02
C HIS A 101 -9.49 -7.48 -3.71
N ASP A 102 -9.38 -8.59 -3.02
CA ASP A 102 -9.72 -9.95 -3.50
C ASP A 102 -11.21 -10.30 -3.41
N GLY A 103 -12.04 -9.39 -2.92
CA GLY A 103 -13.48 -9.55 -2.80
C GLY A 103 -13.95 -10.23 -1.50
N VAL A 104 -13.03 -10.61 -0.61
CA VAL A 104 -13.39 -11.10 0.74
C VAL A 104 -13.96 -9.95 1.56
N GLU A 105 -15.01 -10.19 2.32
CA GLU A 105 -15.63 -9.18 3.18
C GLU A 105 -14.81 -8.94 4.44
N PHE A 106 -14.57 -7.64 4.76
CA PHE A 106 -13.98 -7.23 6.03
C PHE A 106 -14.98 -7.37 7.17
N ASN A 107 -14.59 -8.04 8.24
CA ASN A 107 -15.42 -8.24 9.45
C ASN A 107 -14.54 -8.62 10.65
N ALA A 108 -15.15 -8.88 11.81
CA ALA A 108 -14.46 -9.23 13.05
C ALA A 108 -13.58 -10.49 12.94
N LYS A 109 -13.89 -11.43 12.04
CA LYS A 109 -13.04 -12.62 11.79
C LYS A 109 -11.74 -12.22 11.11
N ALA A 110 -11.81 -11.28 10.15
CA ALA A 110 -10.61 -10.76 9.48
C ALA A 110 -9.72 -9.99 10.46
N VAL A 111 -10.28 -9.15 11.33
CA VAL A 111 -9.52 -8.44 12.36
C VAL A 111 -8.81 -9.42 13.30
N LYS A 112 -9.54 -10.44 13.79
CA LYS A 112 -8.95 -11.49 14.63
C LYS A 112 -7.82 -12.21 13.91
N PHE A 113 -8.03 -12.62 12.67
CA PHE A 113 -7.02 -13.28 11.82
C PHE A 113 -5.73 -12.44 11.73
N VAL A 114 -5.86 -11.15 11.43
CA VAL A 114 -4.70 -10.24 11.30
C VAL A 114 -3.90 -10.22 12.60
N VAL A 115 -4.54 -10.00 13.74
CA VAL A 115 -3.84 -9.89 15.02
C VAL A 115 -3.18 -11.22 15.42
N GLU A 116 -3.89 -12.35 15.25
CA GLU A 116 -3.35 -13.67 15.57
C GLU A 116 -2.19 -14.05 14.65
N ARG A 117 -2.30 -13.75 13.34
CA ARG A 117 -1.21 -13.99 12.39
C ARG A 117 0.03 -13.16 12.72
N ASN A 118 -0.14 -11.86 13.00
CA ASN A 118 0.98 -10.99 13.38
C ASN A 118 1.68 -11.52 14.65
N LYS A 119 0.92 -11.90 15.68
CA LYS A 119 1.48 -12.49 16.91
C LYS A 119 2.20 -13.82 16.65
N THR A 120 1.70 -14.65 15.75
CA THR A 120 2.30 -15.95 15.41
C THR A 120 3.58 -15.77 14.62
N LEU A 121 3.62 -14.86 13.64
CA LEU A 121 4.84 -14.56 12.88
C LEU A 121 5.93 -13.97 13.76
N ASN A 122 5.56 -13.14 14.73
CA ASN A 122 6.47 -12.46 15.67
C ASN A 122 7.64 -11.75 14.96
N GLU A 123 7.34 -11.13 13.82
CA GLU A 123 8.28 -10.36 12.97
C GLU A 123 7.76 -8.93 12.80
N GLY A 124 8.60 -8.04 12.25
CA GLY A 124 8.23 -6.65 11.98
C GLY A 124 7.73 -5.91 13.22
N ALA A 125 6.56 -5.28 13.11
CA ALA A 125 5.92 -4.54 14.19
C ALA A 125 4.94 -5.38 15.03
N SER A 126 4.99 -6.70 14.97
CA SER A 126 4.07 -7.60 15.68
C SER A 126 4.02 -7.38 17.20
N TYR A 127 5.11 -6.85 17.79
CA TYR A 127 5.21 -6.53 19.21
C TYR A 127 4.12 -5.54 19.71
N ILE A 128 3.52 -4.75 18.83
CA ILE A 128 2.44 -3.83 19.19
C ILE A 128 1.21 -4.56 19.76
N TRP A 129 1.02 -5.83 19.36
CA TRP A 129 -0.06 -6.69 19.83
C TRP A 129 0.25 -7.49 21.09
N SER A 130 1.41 -7.28 21.73
CA SER A 130 1.88 -8.07 22.87
C SER A 130 0.94 -7.99 24.09
N SER A 131 0.28 -6.85 24.30
CA SER A 131 -0.70 -6.67 25.37
C SER A 131 -2.03 -7.36 25.13
N VAL A 132 -2.32 -7.82 23.90
CA VAL A 132 -3.58 -8.51 23.61
C VAL A 132 -3.55 -9.94 24.16
N GLU A 133 -4.33 -10.18 25.19
CA GLU A 133 -4.48 -11.49 25.84
C GLU A 133 -5.56 -12.31 25.16
N LYS A 134 -6.74 -11.70 24.89
CA LYS A 134 -7.88 -12.41 24.31
C LYS A 134 -8.63 -11.54 23.32
N ILE A 135 -9.14 -12.17 22.27
CA ILE A 135 -9.99 -11.55 21.25
C ILE A 135 -11.33 -12.27 21.23
N ILE A 136 -12.42 -11.51 21.37
CA ILE A 136 -13.79 -12.01 21.37
C ILE A 136 -14.52 -11.43 20.17
N ILE A 137 -15.02 -12.28 19.29
CA ILE A 137 -15.93 -11.91 18.21
C ILE A 137 -17.35 -11.89 18.80
N ASN A 138 -17.90 -10.70 19.05
CA ASN A 138 -19.25 -10.56 19.56
C ASN A 138 -20.28 -10.86 18.45
N ASN A 139 -20.02 -10.34 17.25
CA ASN A 139 -20.71 -10.64 15.99
C ASN A 139 -19.80 -10.22 14.83
N LEU A 140 -20.26 -10.28 13.58
CA LEU A 140 -19.43 -9.94 12.42
C LEU A 140 -19.01 -8.46 12.38
N GLN A 141 -19.77 -7.56 12.98
CA GLN A 141 -19.51 -6.12 13.02
C GLN A 141 -19.03 -5.62 14.38
N GLN A 142 -18.74 -6.54 15.34
CA GLN A 142 -18.26 -6.11 16.66
C GLN A 142 -17.22 -7.07 17.22
N ILE A 143 -16.10 -6.51 17.67
CA ILE A 143 -14.98 -7.24 18.24
C ILE A 143 -14.53 -6.61 19.55
N THR A 144 -14.16 -7.44 20.52
CA THR A 144 -13.64 -7.01 21.83
C THR A 144 -12.24 -7.58 22.06
N PHE A 145 -11.34 -6.71 22.48
CA PHE A 145 -9.98 -7.05 22.91
C PHE A 145 -9.91 -6.99 24.43
N ILE A 146 -9.33 -8.01 25.04
CA ILE A 146 -8.95 -8.02 26.46
C ILE A 146 -7.44 -7.94 26.50
N LEU A 147 -6.93 -6.95 27.25
CA LEU A 147 -5.53 -6.64 27.38
C LEU A 147 -4.99 -7.15 28.72
N SER A 148 -3.74 -7.60 28.75
CA SER A 148 -3.02 -8.02 29.97
C SER A 148 -2.56 -6.82 30.81
N SER A 149 -2.44 -5.64 30.19
CA SER A 149 -2.07 -4.38 30.85
C SER A 149 -2.67 -3.20 30.10
N PRO A 150 -2.98 -2.08 30.78
CA PRO A 150 -3.52 -0.90 30.12
C PRO A 150 -2.45 -0.25 29.26
N VAL A 151 -2.76 -0.08 27.97
CA VAL A 151 -1.93 0.61 26.97
C VAL A 151 -2.82 1.55 26.15
N PRO A 152 -2.27 2.57 25.48
CA PRO A 152 -3.03 3.43 24.58
C PRO A 152 -3.38 2.63 23.30
N PHE A 153 -4.40 1.77 23.41
CA PHE A 153 -4.75 0.80 22.38
C PHE A 153 -5.31 1.45 21.11
N ASP A 154 -5.89 2.64 21.22
CA ASP A 154 -6.26 3.50 20.09
C ASP A 154 -5.06 3.85 19.21
N LYS A 155 -3.88 4.15 19.81
CA LYS A 155 -2.62 4.36 19.07
C LYS A 155 -2.15 3.09 18.39
N ILE A 156 -2.29 1.95 19.05
CA ILE A 156 -1.88 0.66 18.48
C ILE A 156 -2.70 0.33 17.24
N VAL A 157 -4.03 0.39 17.32
CA VAL A 157 -4.92 0.04 16.21
C VAL A 157 -4.97 1.07 15.09
N SER A 158 -4.30 2.21 15.23
CA SER A 158 -4.09 3.23 14.20
C SER A 158 -2.70 3.20 13.56
N SER A 159 -1.81 2.34 14.05
CA SER A 159 -0.43 2.25 13.56
C SER A 159 -0.38 1.77 12.11
N GLN A 160 0.32 2.51 11.26
CA GLN A 160 0.60 2.09 9.88
C GLN A 160 1.68 0.99 9.79
N TYR A 161 2.29 0.61 10.92
CA TYR A 161 3.15 -0.57 11.03
C TYR A 161 2.50 -1.58 11.96
N GLY A 162 2.21 -2.77 11.41
CA GLY A 162 1.68 -3.90 12.17
C GLY A 162 0.18 -3.86 12.47
N ALA A 163 -0.56 -2.76 12.21
CA ALA A 163 -2.00 -2.69 12.44
C ALA A 163 -2.84 -2.55 11.15
N TRP A 164 -2.24 -2.72 9.98
CA TRP A 164 -2.99 -2.81 8.74
C TRP A 164 -3.91 -4.01 8.72
N MET A 165 -5.14 -3.80 8.24
CA MET A 165 -6.08 -4.88 8.00
C MET A 165 -5.87 -5.43 6.59
N TYR A 166 -5.64 -6.72 6.48
CA TYR A 166 -5.45 -7.45 5.24
C TYR A 166 -6.32 -8.70 5.18
N SER A 167 -6.57 -9.18 3.96
CA SER A 167 -7.46 -10.31 3.73
C SER A 167 -7.01 -11.58 4.42
N PRO A 168 -7.93 -12.38 5.00
CA PRO A 168 -7.64 -13.73 5.47
C PRO A 168 -7.06 -14.67 4.39
N SER A 169 -7.16 -14.33 3.11
CA SER A 169 -6.50 -15.08 2.03
C SER A 169 -4.97 -15.15 2.20
N PHE A 170 -4.37 -14.25 2.98
CA PHE A 170 -2.93 -14.31 3.33
C PHE A 170 -2.51 -15.58 4.06
N ASP A 171 -3.46 -16.31 4.67
CA ASP A 171 -3.18 -17.62 5.28
C ASP A 171 -2.68 -18.66 4.26
N THR A 172 -3.15 -18.56 3.03
CA THR A 172 -2.83 -19.50 1.93
C THR A 172 -1.84 -18.95 0.92
N VAL A 173 -1.45 -17.68 1.04
CA VAL A 173 -0.51 -17.03 0.11
C VAL A 173 0.91 -17.52 0.36
N SER A 174 1.53 -18.02 -0.69
CA SER A 174 2.92 -18.46 -0.62
C SER A 174 3.88 -17.27 -0.43
N LYS A 175 5.04 -17.52 0.22
CA LYS A 175 6.13 -16.52 0.26
C LYS A 175 6.57 -16.08 -1.15
N HIS A 176 6.45 -16.97 -2.15
CA HIS A 176 6.73 -16.63 -3.55
C HIS A 176 5.77 -15.56 -4.07
N SER A 177 4.47 -15.66 -3.80
CA SER A 177 3.48 -14.66 -4.22
C SER A 177 3.73 -13.32 -3.53
N LEU A 178 3.98 -13.31 -2.23
CA LEU A 178 4.37 -12.11 -1.47
C LEU A 178 5.63 -11.46 -2.07
N ASN A 179 6.65 -12.26 -2.36
CA ASN A 179 7.88 -11.77 -2.98
C ASN A 179 7.71 -11.23 -4.41
N ASN A 180 6.57 -11.46 -5.05
CA ASN A 180 6.23 -10.94 -6.37
C ASN A 180 5.16 -9.84 -6.34
N GLY A 181 4.86 -9.29 -5.16
CA GLY A 181 3.97 -8.16 -5.00
C GLY A 181 2.51 -8.58 -4.89
N PHE A 182 2.20 -9.55 -4.05
CA PHE A 182 0.81 -9.81 -3.67
C PHE A 182 0.36 -8.82 -2.60
N GLY A 183 -0.87 -8.31 -2.72
CA GLY A 183 -1.46 -7.45 -1.70
C GLY A 183 -2.99 -7.44 -1.80
N SER A 184 -3.68 -7.59 -0.68
CA SER A 184 -5.14 -7.47 -0.59
C SER A 184 -5.52 -6.78 0.72
N GLY A 185 -5.69 -5.46 0.63
CA GLY A 185 -6.19 -4.59 1.69
C GLY A 185 -7.59 -4.07 1.36
N THR A 186 -8.05 -3.08 2.12
CA THR A 186 -9.33 -2.39 1.95
C THR A 186 -9.18 -0.98 1.38
N GLY A 187 -7.94 -0.55 1.14
CA GLY A 187 -7.61 0.82 0.76
C GLY A 187 -8.06 1.22 -0.65
N PRO A 188 -7.92 2.52 -0.98
CA PRO A 188 -8.42 3.09 -2.24
C PRO A 188 -7.71 2.55 -3.48
N TYR A 189 -6.47 2.10 -3.36
CA TYR A 189 -5.72 1.53 -4.48
C TYR A 189 -5.34 0.08 -4.21
N GLN A 190 -5.30 -0.71 -5.27
CA GLN A 190 -4.89 -2.10 -5.23
C GLN A 190 -3.62 -2.32 -6.05
N PHE A 191 -2.84 -3.33 -5.67
CA PHE A 191 -1.63 -3.73 -6.39
C PHE A 191 -1.96 -4.16 -7.82
N LYS A 192 -1.20 -3.67 -8.78
CA LYS A 192 -1.32 -4.05 -10.19
C LYS A 192 -0.05 -4.72 -10.72
N LYS A 193 1.11 -4.09 -10.48
CA LYS A 193 2.37 -4.59 -11.03
C LYS A 193 3.56 -4.08 -10.23
N TRP A 194 4.59 -4.89 -10.18
CA TRP A 194 5.89 -4.52 -9.65
C TRP A 194 7.02 -4.97 -10.59
N ALA A 195 7.84 -4.05 -11.00
CA ALA A 195 9.10 -4.30 -11.70
C ALA A 195 10.24 -3.94 -10.75
N ARG A 196 10.89 -4.92 -10.16
CA ARG A 196 11.93 -4.75 -9.12
C ARG A 196 12.95 -3.71 -9.52
N ASN A 197 13.28 -2.80 -8.60
CA ASN A 197 14.22 -1.67 -8.77
C ASN A 197 13.86 -0.73 -9.93
N LYS A 198 12.61 -0.76 -10.39
CA LYS A 198 12.13 0.12 -11.47
C LYS A 198 10.88 0.87 -11.08
N TYR A 199 9.78 0.16 -10.82
CA TYR A 199 8.52 0.79 -10.48
C TYR A 199 7.53 -0.17 -9.82
N ILE A 200 6.58 0.44 -9.09
CA ILE A 200 5.36 -0.19 -8.57
C ILE A 200 4.18 0.55 -9.21
N GLU A 201 3.21 -0.19 -9.68
CA GLU A 201 1.96 0.33 -10.23
C GLU A 201 0.78 -0.12 -9.37
N LEU A 202 0.03 0.85 -8.86
CA LEU A 202 -1.23 0.64 -8.18
C LEU A 202 -2.34 1.16 -9.07
N VAL A 203 -3.52 0.54 -9.00
CA VAL A 203 -4.71 0.96 -9.72
C VAL A 203 -5.85 1.20 -8.75
N LYS A 204 -6.70 2.15 -9.07
CA LYS A 204 -7.90 2.48 -8.30
C LYS A 204 -8.74 1.22 -8.02
N PHE A 205 -9.16 1.04 -6.77
CA PHE A 205 -10.09 -0.02 -6.39
C PHE A 205 -11.52 0.48 -6.55
N GLU A 206 -12.22 0.04 -7.59
CA GLU A 206 -13.56 0.53 -7.96
C GLU A 206 -14.60 0.34 -6.84
N LYS A 207 -14.44 -0.72 -6.02
CA LYS A 207 -15.36 -1.02 -4.90
C LYS A 207 -14.91 -0.42 -3.57
N TYR A 208 -14.05 0.63 -3.61
CA TYR A 208 -13.62 1.28 -2.38
C TYR A 208 -14.82 1.79 -1.59
N TRP A 209 -14.87 1.45 -0.32
CA TRP A 209 -16.04 1.67 0.54
C TRP A 209 -16.41 3.15 0.75
N GLN A 210 -15.46 4.08 0.65
CA GLN A 210 -15.77 5.51 0.68
C GLN A 210 -16.28 6.04 -0.66
N GLY A 211 -16.23 5.23 -1.71
CA GLY A 211 -16.58 5.63 -3.07
C GLY A 211 -15.62 6.65 -3.67
N TRP A 212 -15.85 6.98 -4.93
CA TRP A 212 -15.05 7.91 -5.73
C TRP A 212 -15.81 9.17 -6.17
N GLY A 213 -17.07 9.28 -5.77
CA GLY A 213 -18.00 10.32 -6.24
C GLY A 213 -17.55 11.74 -5.91
N GLY A 214 -17.51 12.62 -6.94
CA GLY A 214 -17.35 14.06 -6.78
C GLY A 214 -15.98 14.57 -6.35
N LYS A 215 -14.95 13.70 -6.24
CA LYS A 215 -13.58 14.08 -5.91
C LYS A 215 -12.67 13.86 -7.11
N ASN A 216 -11.78 14.81 -7.37
CA ASN A 216 -10.67 14.56 -8.28
C ASN A 216 -9.78 13.46 -7.68
N HIS A 217 -9.55 12.40 -8.43
CA HIS A 217 -8.70 11.29 -8.06
C HIS A 217 -7.93 10.79 -9.28
N PHE A 218 -6.83 10.11 -9.03
CA PHE A 218 -6.07 9.43 -10.06
C PHE A 218 -6.58 8.00 -10.22
N ASP A 219 -6.59 7.50 -11.45
CA ASP A 219 -6.96 6.10 -11.73
C ASP A 219 -5.77 5.17 -11.44
N ASN A 220 -4.54 5.69 -11.56
CA ASN A 220 -3.32 4.95 -11.31
C ASN A 220 -2.36 5.74 -10.41
N VAL A 221 -1.55 5.01 -9.63
CA VAL A 221 -0.37 5.54 -8.93
C VAL A 221 0.84 4.77 -9.40
N LEU A 222 1.84 5.48 -9.91
CA LEU A 222 3.10 4.92 -10.39
C LEU A 222 4.23 5.37 -9.47
N ILE A 223 4.82 4.45 -8.73
CA ILE A 223 5.96 4.72 -7.85
C ILE A 223 7.22 4.29 -8.60
N ARG A 224 8.04 5.24 -9.05
CA ARG A 224 9.29 5.00 -9.78
C ARG A 224 10.48 5.00 -8.84
N VAL A 225 11.35 4.02 -8.98
CA VAL A 225 12.59 3.95 -8.20
C VAL A 225 13.69 4.70 -8.96
N ALA A 226 14.23 5.73 -8.31
CA ALA A 226 15.36 6.51 -8.80
C ALA A 226 16.27 6.83 -7.60
N SER A 227 17.34 6.05 -7.42
CA SER A 227 18.21 6.12 -6.23
C SER A 227 18.89 7.47 -6.07
N GLU A 228 19.33 8.08 -7.18
CA GLU A 228 20.03 9.36 -7.16
C GLU A 228 19.08 10.55 -6.95
N ALA A 229 19.35 11.39 -5.96
CA ALA A 229 18.54 12.56 -5.65
C ALA A 229 18.44 13.53 -6.85
N SER A 230 19.54 13.76 -7.55
CA SER A 230 19.56 14.61 -8.75
C SER A 230 18.62 14.12 -9.84
N THR A 231 18.53 12.80 -10.03
CA THR A 231 17.58 12.21 -10.99
C THR A 231 16.14 12.47 -10.58
N ARG A 232 15.80 12.32 -9.28
CA ARG A 232 14.44 12.61 -8.79
C ARG A 232 14.08 14.08 -8.95
N TYR A 233 14.99 15.01 -8.68
CA TYR A 233 14.76 16.44 -8.93
C TYR A 233 14.53 16.74 -10.41
N GLN A 234 15.32 16.16 -11.31
CA GLN A 234 15.11 16.29 -12.76
C GLN A 234 13.75 15.74 -13.19
N MET A 235 13.26 14.65 -12.56
CA MET A 235 11.94 14.11 -12.85
C MET A 235 10.81 15.09 -12.47
N ILE A 236 10.93 15.80 -11.35
CA ILE A 236 9.98 16.88 -10.99
C ILE A 236 10.06 18.04 -11.98
N GLU A 237 11.25 18.53 -12.26
CA GLU A 237 11.45 19.69 -13.15
C GLU A 237 10.94 19.43 -14.57
N SER A 238 11.08 18.19 -15.06
CA SER A 238 10.61 17.78 -16.39
C SER A 238 9.13 17.33 -16.42
N GLY A 239 8.44 17.28 -15.28
CA GLY A 239 7.07 16.79 -15.20
C GLY A 239 6.94 15.25 -15.35
N MET A 240 8.03 14.51 -15.21
CA MET A 240 8.02 13.03 -15.19
C MET A 240 7.63 12.44 -13.84
N ALA A 241 7.60 13.24 -12.78
CA ALA A 241 7.07 12.90 -11.48
C ALA A 241 6.29 14.09 -10.92
N ASP A 242 5.25 13.78 -10.13
CA ASP A 242 4.41 14.75 -9.43
C ASP A 242 4.87 14.96 -7.99
N TYR A 243 5.63 14.00 -7.45
CA TYR A 243 6.14 14.00 -6.08
C TYR A 243 7.48 13.24 -5.97
N VAL A 244 8.35 13.68 -5.05
CA VAL A 244 9.64 13.04 -4.70
C VAL A 244 9.87 13.05 -3.20
#